data_9b8448c85c1ba2bee303eacd20ca611d
#
_entry.id   9b8448c85c1ba2bee303eacd20ca611d
#
_cell.length_a   1.000
_cell.length_b   1.000
_cell.length_c   1.000
_cell.angle_alpha   90.00
_cell.angle_beta   90.00
_cell.angle_gamma   90.00
#
_symmetry.space_group_name_H-M   'P 1'
#
loop_
_entity.id
_entity.type
_entity.pdbx_description
1 polymer ?
#
loop_
_entity_poly.entity_id
_entity_poly.type
_entity_poly.pdbx_seq_one_letter_code
_entity_poly.pdbx_strand_id
1 'polypeptide(L)'
;MKKMIVAALMAGALVGSLAALNVFPIDKAEILAGAKFDFKVELYGVQDESGVTLTINGKTADKVLGKKAAYITEDLGKAGQGSAYLLRDVVLKTPGTYKVDVADAFGSVKSVTWTVYAPAPKPVAKNVIFLLADGYSVGTRTAARLLAKGNTEGTANGLLAIDQMDRTGMVGTSSVDAITVDSANSMSAYMTGYKTSINALGVYADRTADPFDDPRQETLAELIKRTTKKSIGIVSDAELEDATPAAVVSHTRLRDEKAAIVGMLLAAKPEVLLGGGSAYFLPKSTAGSKRKDETNYIDLFQKAGYELATTGTELQAAAAKNPKNLLGLFHPSNMDGYLDRKILKANTVAQFPDQPDLTEMTKVALNALSKNKEGFFLMVEAGLVDKFEHPMDWERAVYDAIMYDKVVAIAQEFAKKNPDTIIVAVGDHSHSISVFGTVDDNKPGTSIRDKVGTYAAAGFPNYVDADNDGFPDSPDVSKRLAVGWGNHPDYWETYKPKLDGTFSPTVQNEKKQYVANDKYKSDSAVLIQGNLSYADATEVHSVDDMVLNMSGPGSDQIKGYQENTAVFKYLVHALGLKP
;
A
#
# COMPACT_ATOMS: atom_id res chain seq x y z
N MET A 1 37.04 13.15 1.03
CA MET A 1 36.30 14.37 1.39
C MET A 1 34.79 14.30 1.10
N LYS A 2 34.31 13.72 -0.01
CA LYS A 2 32.84 13.62 -0.29
C LYS A 2 32.05 12.69 0.65
N LYS A 3 32.66 11.64 1.21
CA LYS A 3 31.97 10.75 2.19
C LYS A 3 31.72 11.40 3.56
N MET A 4 32.51 12.41 3.94
CA MET A 4 32.29 13.16 5.18
C MET A 4 31.15 14.18 5.05
N ILE A 5 30.89 14.71 3.85
CA ILE A 5 29.83 15.71 3.64
C ILE A 5 28.43 15.08 3.67
N VAL A 6 28.26 13.87 3.11
CA VAL A 6 26.98 13.15 3.15
C VAL A 6 26.66 12.66 4.58
N ALA A 7 27.68 12.17 5.33
CA ALA A 7 27.50 11.82 6.73
C ALA A 7 27.21 13.04 7.64
N ALA A 8 27.77 14.21 7.31
CA ALA A 8 27.49 15.43 8.05
C ALA A 8 26.08 16.00 7.76
N LEU A 9 25.57 15.85 6.54
CA LEU A 9 24.19 16.25 6.19
C LEU A 9 23.13 15.32 6.82
N MET A 10 23.36 14.01 6.87
CA MET A 10 22.49 13.10 7.61
C MET A 10 22.57 13.30 9.13
N ALA A 11 23.76 13.56 9.68
CA ALA A 11 23.93 13.89 11.10
C ALA A 11 23.28 15.25 11.45
N GLY A 12 23.31 16.22 10.54
CA GLY A 12 22.66 17.51 10.74
C GLY A 12 21.13 17.42 10.74
N ALA A 13 20.54 16.59 9.89
CA ALA A 13 19.10 16.36 9.87
C ALA A 13 18.63 15.56 11.12
N LEU A 14 19.39 14.55 11.55
CA LEU A 14 19.11 13.82 12.80
C LEU A 14 19.24 14.74 14.04
N VAL A 15 20.28 15.57 14.11
CA VAL A 15 20.47 16.49 15.24
C VAL A 15 19.35 17.53 15.31
N GLY A 16 18.81 17.98 14.17
CA GLY A 16 17.64 18.86 14.14
C GLY A 16 16.37 18.20 14.70
N SER A 17 16.15 16.90 14.44
CA SER A 17 14.99 16.17 14.96
C SER A 17 15.13 15.76 16.44
N LEU A 18 16.35 15.58 16.94
CA LEU A 18 16.66 15.23 18.32
C LEU A 18 16.50 16.41 19.30
N ALA A 19 16.50 17.63 18.79
CA ALA A 19 16.35 18.86 19.57
C ALA A 19 14.89 19.35 19.67
N ALA A 20 13.94 18.71 19.00
CA ALA A 20 12.57 19.15 18.95
C ALA A 20 11.71 18.50 20.03
N LEU A 21 10.81 19.29 20.62
CA LEU A 21 9.72 18.80 21.47
C LEU A 21 8.63 18.25 20.56
N ASN A 22 8.35 16.94 20.65
CA ASN A 22 7.34 16.29 19.83
C ASN A 22 6.15 15.83 20.67
N VAL A 23 4.97 15.87 20.07
CA VAL A 23 3.72 15.40 20.68
C VAL A 23 3.02 14.47 19.69
N PHE A 24 2.70 13.28 20.15
CA PHE A 24 1.92 12.29 19.41
C PHE A 24 0.60 11.95 20.13
N PRO A 25 -0.52 11.91 19.41
CA PRO A 25 -0.74 12.23 18.00
C PRO A 25 -0.24 13.63 17.62
N ILE A 26 0.15 13.78 16.33
CA ILE A 26 0.65 15.05 15.79
C ILE A 26 -0.44 16.13 15.73
N ASP A 27 -0.04 17.37 15.41
CA ASP A 27 -1.00 18.47 15.21
C ASP A 27 -2.03 18.15 14.11
N LYS A 28 -3.26 18.60 14.30
CA LYS A 28 -4.41 18.38 13.40
C LYS A 28 -4.87 16.93 13.27
N ALA A 29 -4.44 16.02 14.14
CA ALA A 29 -4.94 14.65 14.13
C ALA A 29 -6.47 14.62 14.34
N GLU A 30 -7.17 13.83 13.51
CA GLU A 30 -8.59 13.53 13.65
C GLU A 30 -8.77 12.17 14.31
N ILE A 31 -9.33 12.13 15.50
CA ILE A 31 -9.43 10.94 16.36
C ILE A 31 -10.89 10.50 16.43
N LEU A 32 -11.18 9.25 16.14
CA LEU A 32 -12.51 8.68 16.39
C LEU A 32 -12.75 8.56 17.88
N ALA A 33 -13.87 9.12 18.38
CA ALA A 33 -14.24 8.99 19.79
C ALA A 33 -14.35 7.51 20.19
N GLY A 34 -13.53 7.09 21.16
CA GLY A 34 -13.47 5.70 21.63
C GLY A 34 -12.42 4.81 20.94
N ALA A 35 -11.79 5.25 19.84
CA ALA A 35 -10.65 4.55 19.28
C ALA A 35 -9.43 4.66 20.19
N LYS A 36 -8.55 3.66 20.14
CA LYS A 36 -7.31 3.61 20.90
C LYS A 36 -6.18 4.29 20.15
N PHE A 37 -5.32 4.98 20.88
CA PHE A 37 -4.06 5.50 20.36
C PHE A 37 -3.04 5.60 21.50
N ASP A 38 -1.76 5.66 21.17
CA ASP A 38 -0.72 5.94 22.16
C ASP A 38 -0.45 7.44 22.21
N PHE A 39 -0.36 7.96 23.42
CA PHE A 39 0.04 9.32 23.70
C PHE A 39 1.51 9.35 24.08
N LYS A 40 2.31 10.13 23.36
CA LYS A 40 3.73 10.33 23.67
C LYS A 40 4.11 11.80 23.56
N VAL A 41 4.96 12.24 24.47
CA VAL A 41 5.59 13.57 24.42
C VAL A 41 7.07 13.39 24.59
N GLU A 42 7.84 13.70 23.56
CA GLU A 42 9.30 13.68 23.60
C GLU A 42 9.82 15.04 24.03
N LEU A 43 10.71 15.04 25.01
CA LEU A 43 11.32 16.24 25.58
C LEU A 43 12.76 16.39 25.12
N TYR A 44 13.25 17.62 25.07
CA TYR A 44 14.63 17.89 24.76
C TYR A 44 15.55 17.37 25.88
N GLY A 45 16.46 16.44 25.55
CA GLY A 45 17.41 15.86 26.48
C GLY A 45 16.76 15.10 27.66
N VAL A 46 17.57 14.82 28.68
CA VAL A 46 17.08 14.28 29.96
C VAL A 46 16.74 15.43 30.88
N GLN A 47 15.51 15.43 31.40
CA GLN A 47 14.98 16.51 32.25
C GLN A 47 14.47 15.97 33.57
N ASP A 48 14.28 16.85 34.56
CA ASP A 48 13.52 16.54 35.76
C ASP A 48 12.01 16.66 35.46
N GLU A 49 11.24 15.61 35.80
CA GLU A 49 9.78 15.59 35.58
C GLU A 49 9.08 16.83 36.20
N SER A 50 9.58 17.35 37.33
CA SER A 50 8.98 18.50 38.04
C SER A 50 9.05 19.82 37.26
N GLY A 51 9.99 19.92 36.29
CA GLY A 51 10.15 21.11 35.44
C GLY A 51 9.26 21.10 34.19
N VAL A 52 8.47 20.05 33.97
CA VAL A 52 7.65 19.88 32.76
C VAL A 52 6.17 20.16 33.07
N THR A 53 5.56 21.00 32.25
CA THR A 53 4.11 21.24 32.28
C THR A 53 3.46 20.61 31.07
N LEU A 54 2.49 19.71 31.31
CA LEU A 54 1.72 19.02 30.28
C LEU A 54 0.23 19.17 30.58
N THR A 55 -0.47 19.90 29.70
CA THR A 55 -1.90 20.15 29.85
C THR A 55 -2.69 19.83 28.57
N ILE A 56 -3.97 19.49 28.78
CA ILE A 56 -4.95 19.32 27.69
C ILE A 56 -6.16 20.20 28.06
N ASN A 57 -6.49 21.16 27.19
CA ASN A 57 -7.52 22.16 27.41
C ASN A 57 -7.36 22.86 28.79
N GLY A 58 -6.13 23.20 29.18
CA GLY A 58 -5.78 23.88 30.42
C GLY A 58 -5.89 23.01 31.67
N LYS A 59 -6.20 21.72 31.57
CA LYS A 59 -6.18 20.75 32.68
C LYS A 59 -4.96 19.87 32.58
N THR A 60 -4.45 19.32 33.69
CA THR A 60 -3.37 18.35 33.63
C THR A 60 -3.75 17.17 32.75
N ALA A 61 -2.80 16.67 31.94
CA ALA A 61 -3.06 15.60 30.98
C ALA A 61 -3.67 14.35 31.63
N ASP A 62 -3.18 13.95 32.80
CA ASP A 62 -3.69 12.81 33.56
C ASP A 62 -5.21 12.87 33.83
N LYS A 63 -5.73 14.07 34.13
CA LYS A 63 -7.18 14.28 34.40
C LYS A 63 -8.00 14.08 33.13
N VAL A 64 -7.46 14.43 31.97
CA VAL A 64 -8.17 14.32 30.69
C VAL A 64 -8.04 12.91 30.10
N LEU A 65 -6.84 12.33 30.21
CA LEU A 65 -6.53 10.99 29.68
C LEU A 65 -7.00 9.86 30.63
N GLY A 66 -7.37 10.21 31.89
CA GLY A 66 -7.85 9.26 32.88
C GLY A 66 -6.78 8.40 33.55
N LYS A 67 -5.52 8.55 33.14
CA LYS A 67 -4.34 7.85 33.69
C LYS A 67 -3.11 8.76 33.60
N LYS A 68 -2.16 8.58 34.53
CA LYS A 68 -0.86 9.26 34.47
C LYS A 68 0.01 8.62 33.37
N ALA A 69 0.57 9.43 32.49
CA ALA A 69 1.60 9.00 31.55
C ALA A 69 2.88 8.64 32.31
N ALA A 70 3.54 7.56 31.90
CA ALA A 70 4.82 7.19 32.44
C ALA A 70 5.89 8.18 31.95
N TYR A 71 6.72 8.67 32.86
CA TYR A 71 7.93 9.40 32.53
C TYR A 71 9.05 8.39 32.31
N ILE A 72 9.64 8.40 31.14
CA ILE A 72 10.64 7.41 30.73
C ILE A 72 11.91 8.10 30.22
N THR A 73 13.03 7.39 30.33
CA THR A 73 14.30 7.74 29.65
C THR A 73 14.43 6.87 28.42
N GLU A 74 14.78 7.49 27.30
CA GLU A 74 14.95 6.84 26.00
C GLU A 74 16.41 6.79 25.61
N ASP A 75 16.85 5.67 25.03
CA ASP A 75 18.16 5.55 24.40
C ASP A 75 18.09 6.07 22.97
N LEU A 76 18.80 7.14 22.69
CA LEU A 76 18.91 7.77 21.37
C LEU A 76 20.21 7.36 20.65
N GLY A 77 20.83 6.28 21.06
CA GLY A 77 22.07 5.78 20.49
C GLY A 77 23.21 6.78 20.62
N LYS A 78 23.83 7.16 19.50
CA LYS A 78 24.96 8.11 19.51
C LYS A 78 24.58 9.52 19.98
N ALA A 79 23.31 9.87 20.00
CA ALA A 79 22.83 11.14 20.50
C ALA A 79 22.62 11.16 22.02
N GLY A 80 22.85 10.04 22.72
CA GLY A 80 22.79 9.92 24.17
C GLY A 80 21.39 9.49 24.64
N GLN A 81 20.85 10.19 25.64
CA GLN A 81 19.57 9.89 26.26
C GLN A 81 18.59 11.06 26.12
N GLY A 82 17.31 10.75 26.03
CA GLY A 82 16.21 11.70 26.07
C GLY A 82 15.18 11.31 27.13
N SER A 83 14.26 12.22 27.43
CA SER A 83 13.11 11.96 28.31
C SER A 83 11.83 12.03 27.50
N ALA A 84 10.85 11.21 27.87
CA ALA A 84 9.52 11.26 27.27
C ALA A 84 8.42 10.92 28.28
N TYR A 85 7.21 11.42 28.02
CA TYR A 85 5.99 10.89 28.60
C TYR A 85 5.38 9.89 27.63
N LEU A 86 4.97 8.74 28.14
CA LEU A 86 4.33 7.70 27.34
C LEU A 86 3.10 7.14 28.06
N LEU A 87 1.98 7.08 27.37
CA LEU A 87 0.78 6.39 27.81
C LEU A 87 0.18 5.59 26.65
N ARG A 88 0.15 4.27 26.81
CA ARG A 88 -0.39 3.34 25.82
C ARG A 88 -1.92 3.22 25.95
N ASP A 89 -2.58 2.89 24.84
CA ASP A 89 -4.02 2.58 24.79
C ASP A 89 -4.92 3.71 25.34
N VAL A 90 -4.63 4.95 24.99
CA VAL A 90 -5.47 6.10 25.37
C VAL A 90 -6.79 6.06 24.61
N VAL A 91 -7.87 6.46 25.28
CA VAL A 91 -9.21 6.57 24.69
C VAL A 91 -9.84 7.91 25.06
N LEU A 92 -10.16 8.74 24.07
CA LEU A 92 -10.95 9.95 24.22
C LEU A 92 -12.39 9.68 23.79
N LYS A 93 -13.35 9.76 24.72
CA LYS A 93 -14.76 9.39 24.48
C LYS A 93 -15.64 10.55 24.04
N THR A 94 -15.25 11.78 24.40
CA THR A 94 -16.09 12.96 24.16
C THR A 94 -15.64 13.69 22.89
N PRO A 95 -16.49 13.82 21.87
CA PRO A 95 -16.19 14.64 20.70
C PRO A 95 -15.91 16.10 21.08
N GLY A 96 -14.98 16.72 20.35
CA GLY A 96 -14.59 18.11 20.58
C GLY A 96 -13.14 18.38 20.21
N THR A 97 -12.69 19.59 20.47
CA THR A 97 -11.30 20.02 20.22
C THR A 97 -10.48 19.83 21.49
N TYR A 98 -9.32 19.23 21.34
CA TYR A 98 -8.35 18.96 22.40
C TYR A 98 -7.04 19.68 22.08
N LYS A 99 -6.75 20.77 22.77
CA LYS A 99 -5.47 21.48 22.67
C LYS A 99 -4.52 20.92 23.72
N VAL A 100 -3.40 20.35 23.26
CA VAL A 100 -2.33 19.85 24.11
C VAL A 100 -1.23 20.91 24.14
N ASP A 101 -0.92 21.40 25.32
CA ASP A 101 0.16 22.36 25.54
C ASP A 101 1.24 21.72 26.41
N VAL A 102 2.48 21.76 25.93
CA VAL A 102 3.67 21.26 26.63
C VAL A 102 4.66 22.40 26.81
N ALA A 103 5.20 22.55 28.01
CA ALA A 103 6.36 23.39 28.29
C ALA A 103 7.38 22.53 29.04
N ASP A 104 8.63 22.53 28.55
CA ASP A 104 9.71 21.75 29.15
C ASP A 104 10.50 22.57 30.17
N ALA A 105 11.39 21.91 30.92
CA ALA A 105 12.22 22.55 31.96
C ALA A 105 13.22 23.58 31.39
N PHE A 106 13.48 23.56 30.08
CA PHE A 106 14.39 24.49 29.41
C PHE A 106 13.68 25.68 28.75
N GLY A 107 12.35 25.75 28.92
CA GLY A 107 11.53 26.84 28.36
C GLY A 107 11.07 26.62 26.93
N SER A 108 11.27 25.45 26.34
CA SER A 108 10.66 25.10 25.06
C SER A 108 9.17 24.88 25.23
N VAL A 109 8.38 25.33 24.24
CA VAL A 109 6.92 25.16 24.25
C VAL A 109 6.45 24.55 22.94
N LYS A 110 5.46 23.65 23.02
CA LYS A 110 4.78 23.05 21.87
C LYS A 110 3.29 22.97 22.13
N SER A 111 2.50 23.32 21.14
CA SER A 111 1.04 23.13 21.15
C SER A 111 0.64 22.31 19.94
N VAL A 112 -0.24 21.33 20.15
CA VAL A 112 -0.92 20.59 19.08
C VAL A 112 -2.42 20.59 19.36
N THR A 113 -3.22 20.46 18.32
CA THR A 113 -4.68 20.46 18.44
C THR A 113 -5.23 19.21 17.74
N TRP A 114 -6.00 18.43 18.48
CA TRP A 114 -6.72 17.27 17.96
C TRP A 114 -8.19 17.55 17.82
N THR A 115 -8.82 16.96 16.80
CA THR A 115 -10.27 16.95 16.66
C THR A 115 -10.78 15.54 16.94
N VAL A 116 -11.47 15.36 18.05
CA VAL A 116 -12.17 14.11 18.35
C VAL A 116 -13.56 14.17 17.72
N TYR A 117 -13.86 13.27 16.79
CA TYR A 117 -15.14 13.23 16.09
C TYR A 117 -16.02 12.06 16.55
N ALA A 118 -17.33 12.24 16.48
CA ALA A 118 -18.29 11.21 16.85
C ALA A 118 -18.35 10.10 15.78
N PRO A 119 -18.58 8.83 16.19
CA PRO A 119 -18.95 7.78 15.25
C PRO A 119 -20.31 8.09 14.62
N ALA A 120 -20.59 7.49 13.44
CA ALA A 120 -21.91 7.60 12.83
C ALA A 120 -22.99 6.99 13.74
N PRO A 121 -24.20 7.59 13.80
CA PRO A 121 -25.25 7.14 14.72
C PRO A 121 -25.76 5.73 14.39
N LYS A 122 -25.74 5.34 13.11
CA LYS A 122 -26.17 4.02 12.61
C LYS A 122 -25.28 3.54 11.47
N PRO A 123 -25.01 2.23 11.37
CA PRO A 123 -24.36 1.67 10.19
C PRO A 123 -25.26 1.82 8.96
N VAL A 124 -24.65 2.08 7.82
CA VAL A 124 -25.31 2.06 6.49
C VAL A 124 -24.82 0.89 5.65
N ALA A 125 -23.64 0.35 5.97
CA ALA A 125 -23.07 -0.84 5.35
C ALA A 125 -22.83 -1.94 6.39
N LYS A 126 -22.96 -3.18 5.93
CA LYS A 126 -22.63 -4.37 6.71
C LYS A 126 -21.26 -4.92 6.32
N ASN A 127 -20.96 -4.87 5.04
CA ASN A 127 -19.72 -5.36 4.47
C ASN A 127 -18.91 -4.22 3.86
N VAL A 128 -17.59 -4.33 3.95
CA VAL A 128 -16.65 -3.48 3.23
C VAL A 128 -15.79 -4.35 2.33
N ILE A 129 -15.67 -3.98 1.07
CA ILE A 129 -14.66 -4.48 0.14
C ILE A 129 -13.75 -3.30 -0.20
N PHE A 130 -12.53 -3.34 0.32
CA PHE A 130 -11.50 -2.34 0.09
C PHE A 130 -10.52 -2.89 -0.95
N LEU A 131 -10.52 -2.31 -2.13
CA LEU A 131 -9.72 -2.70 -3.27
C LEU A 131 -8.61 -1.67 -3.46
N LEU A 132 -7.38 -2.12 -3.42
CA LEU A 132 -6.20 -1.29 -3.64
C LEU A 132 -5.41 -1.85 -4.82
N ALA A 133 -5.07 -1.00 -5.79
CA ALA A 133 -4.01 -1.31 -6.74
C ALA A 133 -2.82 -0.42 -6.40
N ASP A 134 -1.72 -1.06 -6.00
CA ASP A 134 -0.48 -0.39 -5.60
C ASP A 134 0.08 0.38 -6.81
N GLY A 135 0.36 1.68 -6.64
CA GLY A 135 0.87 2.51 -7.70
C GLY A 135 -0.11 2.92 -8.82
N TYR A 136 -1.42 2.68 -8.67
CA TYR A 136 -2.42 2.78 -9.75
C TYR A 136 -2.72 4.20 -10.21
N SER A 137 -1.85 4.73 -11.04
CA SER A 137 -1.95 6.08 -11.61
C SER A 137 -3.06 6.24 -12.66
N VAL A 138 -3.39 7.48 -12.99
CA VAL A 138 -4.30 7.79 -14.12
C VAL A 138 -3.73 7.28 -15.44
N GLY A 139 -2.41 7.32 -15.62
CA GLY A 139 -1.72 6.80 -16.81
C GLY A 139 -1.94 5.29 -16.97
N THR A 140 -1.74 4.54 -15.89
CA THR A 140 -1.95 3.08 -15.83
C THR A 140 -3.39 2.71 -16.12
N ARG A 141 -4.37 3.41 -15.50
CA ARG A 141 -5.80 3.22 -15.76
C ARG A 141 -6.16 3.49 -17.22
N THR A 142 -5.59 4.53 -17.82
CA THR A 142 -5.82 4.87 -19.22
C THR A 142 -5.26 3.80 -20.14
N ALA A 143 -4.03 3.33 -19.89
CA ALA A 143 -3.42 2.25 -20.65
C ALA A 143 -4.24 0.94 -20.54
N ALA A 144 -4.68 0.57 -19.34
CA ALA A 144 -5.53 -0.60 -19.10
C ALA A 144 -6.83 -0.55 -19.90
N ARG A 145 -7.50 0.62 -19.94
CA ARG A 145 -8.73 0.80 -20.73
C ARG A 145 -8.47 0.68 -22.23
N LEU A 146 -7.37 1.27 -22.72
CA LEU A 146 -7.00 1.19 -24.14
C LEU A 146 -6.66 -0.23 -24.58
N LEU A 147 -5.96 -0.99 -23.73
CA LEU A 147 -5.64 -2.39 -24.01
C LEU A 147 -6.86 -3.29 -23.96
N ALA A 148 -7.65 -3.20 -22.87
CA ALA A 148 -8.76 -4.11 -22.63
C ALA A 148 -10.01 -3.83 -23.49
N LYS A 149 -10.21 -2.58 -23.92
CA LYS A 149 -11.45 -2.18 -24.62
C LYS A 149 -11.20 -1.67 -26.03
N GLY A 150 -10.04 -1.04 -26.27
CA GLY A 150 -9.77 -0.38 -27.54
C GLY A 150 -10.71 0.81 -27.80
N ASN A 151 -10.54 1.42 -28.96
CA ASN A 151 -11.31 2.60 -29.40
C ASN A 151 -11.71 2.46 -30.86
N THR A 152 -12.89 2.95 -31.20
CA THR A 152 -13.35 3.11 -32.57
C THR A 152 -13.69 4.58 -32.82
N GLU A 153 -13.07 5.21 -33.81
CA GLU A 153 -13.27 6.62 -34.18
C GLU A 153 -13.19 7.58 -32.97
N GLY A 154 -12.23 7.32 -32.03
CA GLY A 154 -12.04 8.13 -30.84
C GLY A 154 -12.92 7.79 -29.63
N THR A 155 -13.92 6.94 -29.83
CA THR A 155 -14.80 6.49 -28.75
C THR A 155 -14.32 5.15 -28.19
N ALA A 156 -14.22 5.04 -26.85
CA ALA A 156 -13.89 3.78 -26.19
C ALA A 156 -14.97 2.72 -26.48
N ASN A 157 -14.56 1.50 -26.88
CA ASN A 157 -15.49 0.40 -27.18
C ASN A 157 -16.13 -0.20 -25.93
N GLY A 158 -15.69 0.23 -24.74
CA GLY A 158 -16.24 -0.17 -23.45
C GLY A 158 -15.58 0.58 -22.31
N LEU A 159 -16.13 0.41 -21.12
CA LEU A 159 -15.62 0.97 -19.87
C LEU A 159 -14.99 -0.13 -19.01
N LEU A 160 -14.00 0.25 -18.21
CA LEU A 160 -13.54 -0.58 -17.10
C LEU A 160 -14.63 -0.64 -16.02
N ALA A 161 -14.62 -1.67 -15.20
CA ALA A 161 -15.55 -1.80 -14.09
C ALA A 161 -15.38 -0.63 -13.08
N ILE A 162 -14.16 -0.21 -12.84
CA ILE A 162 -13.86 0.94 -11.99
C ILE A 162 -14.40 2.26 -12.56
N ASP A 163 -14.51 2.39 -13.89
CA ASP A 163 -15.08 3.59 -14.54
C ASP A 163 -16.60 3.72 -14.30
N GLN A 164 -17.25 2.64 -13.88
CA GLN A 164 -18.69 2.55 -13.67
C GLN A 164 -19.08 2.63 -12.18
N MET A 165 -18.14 2.93 -11.31
CA MET A 165 -18.43 3.13 -9.88
C MET A 165 -19.20 4.42 -9.63
N ASP A 166 -20.06 4.44 -8.59
CA ASP A 166 -21.06 5.49 -8.36
C ASP A 166 -20.45 6.86 -8.07
N ARG A 167 -19.29 6.92 -7.45
CA ARG A 167 -18.63 8.14 -6.98
C ARG A 167 -17.14 8.13 -7.28
N THR A 168 -16.62 9.31 -7.60
CA THR A 168 -15.20 9.56 -7.86
C THR A 168 -14.74 10.81 -7.11
N GLY A 169 -13.55 10.76 -6.52
CA GLY A 169 -12.86 11.89 -5.90
C GLY A 169 -11.36 11.76 -6.07
N MET A 170 -10.62 12.76 -5.59
CA MET A 170 -9.16 12.79 -5.58
C MET A 170 -8.64 12.67 -4.15
N VAL A 171 -7.55 11.97 -3.97
CA VAL A 171 -6.91 11.74 -2.65
C VAL A 171 -5.45 12.18 -2.70
N GLY A 172 -5.09 13.09 -1.79
CA GLY A 172 -3.69 13.45 -1.53
C GLY A 172 -3.05 12.46 -0.58
N THR A 173 -1.84 12.03 -0.90
CA THR A 173 -1.18 10.89 -0.23
C THR A 173 0.03 11.27 0.62
N SER A 174 0.46 12.54 0.69
CA SER A 174 1.65 12.97 1.45
C SER A 174 1.73 12.38 2.87
N SER A 175 2.95 12.07 3.32
CA SER A 175 3.27 11.57 4.66
C SER A 175 3.56 12.71 5.65
N VAL A 176 3.98 12.36 6.87
CA VAL A 176 4.43 13.33 7.89
C VAL A 176 5.75 14.00 7.50
N ASP A 177 6.61 13.29 6.81
CA ASP A 177 8.01 13.66 6.57
C ASP A 177 8.37 13.84 5.08
N ALA A 178 7.44 13.49 4.16
CA ALA A 178 7.69 13.60 2.72
C ALA A 178 6.42 13.87 1.91
N ILE A 179 6.59 14.55 0.78
CA ILE A 179 5.51 14.72 -0.21
C ILE A 179 5.39 13.51 -1.13
N THR A 180 6.49 12.82 -1.42
CA THR A 180 6.50 11.53 -2.10
C THR A 180 6.42 10.42 -1.06
N VAL A 181 5.55 9.47 -1.26
CA VAL A 181 5.17 8.47 -0.25
C VAL A 181 5.53 7.07 -0.68
N ASP A 182 5.46 6.13 0.27
CA ASP A 182 5.53 4.70 0.01
C ASP A 182 4.22 4.00 0.43
N SER A 183 4.06 2.73 0.05
CA SER A 183 2.85 1.95 0.35
C SER A 183 2.59 1.80 1.85
N ALA A 184 3.64 1.79 2.70
CA ALA A 184 3.50 1.62 4.14
C ALA A 184 2.72 2.77 4.78
N ASN A 185 3.20 4.00 4.58
CA ASN A 185 2.54 5.18 5.17
C ASN A 185 1.19 5.47 4.52
N SER A 186 1.05 5.26 3.20
CA SER A 186 -0.21 5.51 2.49
C SER A 186 -1.32 4.55 2.95
N MET A 187 -1.03 3.24 2.99
CA MET A 187 -2.01 2.27 3.47
C MET A 187 -2.29 2.44 4.97
N SER A 188 -1.27 2.79 5.78
CA SER A 188 -1.49 3.12 7.19
C SER A 188 -2.48 4.27 7.36
N ALA A 189 -2.42 5.31 6.52
CA ALA A 189 -3.38 6.41 6.58
C ALA A 189 -4.81 5.95 6.26
N TYR A 190 -4.99 5.04 5.30
CA TYR A 190 -6.30 4.43 5.00
C TYR A 190 -6.82 3.55 6.14
N MET A 191 -5.92 2.88 6.86
CA MET A 191 -6.31 1.91 7.89
C MET A 191 -6.37 2.47 9.31
N THR A 192 -5.81 3.65 9.56
CA THR A 192 -5.79 4.25 10.90
C THR A 192 -6.49 5.62 10.98
N GLY A 193 -6.59 6.33 9.86
CA GLY A 193 -7.03 7.73 9.83
C GLY A 193 -5.96 8.72 10.28
N TYR A 194 -4.69 8.30 10.36
CA TYR A 194 -3.57 9.14 10.74
C TYR A 194 -2.48 9.14 9.66
N LYS A 195 -1.81 10.27 9.49
CA LYS A 195 -0.57 10.33 8.72
C LYS A 195 0.57 9.69 9.51
N THR A 196 1.46 8.99 8.83
CA THR A 196 2.69 8.47 9.43
C THR A 196 3.90 8.76 8.54
N SER A 197 5.10 8.36 8.96
CA SER A 197 6.35 8.57 8.22
C SER A 197 6.57 7.49 7.15
N ILE A 198 7.47 7.75 6.22
CA ILE A 198 7.95 6.78 5.23
C ILE A 198 8.36 5.47 5.94
N ASN A 199 8.03 4.32 5.35
CA ASN A 199 8.26 2.96 5.85
C ASN A 199 7.46 2.55 7.11
N ALA A 200 6.68 3.43 7.73
CA ALA A 200 6.00 3.14 8.99
C ALA A 200 4.60 2.55 8.78
N LEU A 201 4.26 1.56 9.59
CA LEU A 201 3.01 0.81 9.60
C LEU A 201 2.29 1.05 10.94
N GLY A 202 1.15 1.74 10.93
CA GLY A 202 0.26 1.90 12.08
C GLY A 202 0.87 2.55 13.33
N VAL A 203 1.97 3.30 13.18
CA VAL A 203 2.66 4.02 14.26
C VAL A 203 3.06 5.42 13.82
N TYR A 204 3.32 6.31 14.77
CA TYR A 204 4.15 7.49 14.53
C TYR A 204 5.61 7.11 14.74
N ALA A 205 6.46 7.21 13.72
CA ALA A 205 7.88 6.98 13.89
C ALA A 205 8.45 8.03 14.85
N ASP A 206 8.90 7.59 16.01
CA ASP A 206 9.49 8.45 17.02
C ASP A 206 11.02 8.59 16.86
N ARG A 207 11.70 9.18 17.80
CA ARG A 207 13.14 9.45 17.72
C ARG A 207 14.04 8.28 18.12
N THR A 208 13.49 7.19 18.70
CA THR A 208 14.27 6.02 19.07
C THR A 208 14.66 5.19 17.85
N ALA A 209 15.57 4.25 17.98
CA ALA A 209 15.94 3.34 16.90
C ALA A 209 15.19 2.01 16.95
N ASP A 210 14.44 1.74 18.03
CA ASP A 210 13.66 0.51 18.20
C ASP A 210 12.44 0.56 17.27
N PRO A 211 12.28 -0.40 16.34
CA PRO A 211 11.16 -0.39 15.41
C PRO A 211 9.82 -0.78 16.03
N PHE A 212 9.75 -1.08 17.33
CA PHE A 212 8.56 -1.61 17.98
C PHE A 212 8.09 -0.82 19.22
N ASP A 213 8.80 0.23 19.62
CA ASP A 213 8.45 1.05 20.78
C ASP A 213 7.65 2.32 20.42
N ASP A 214 7.50 2.60 19.15
CA ASP A 214 6.78 3.74 18.58
C ASP A 214 5.33 3.88 19.07
N PRO A 215 4.77 5.11 19.11
CA PRO A 215 3.36 5.34 19.42
C PRO A 215 2.41 4.72 18.39
N ARG A 216 1.55 3.80 18.83
CA ARG A 216 0.61 3.05 17.98
C ARG A 216 -0.69 3.80 17.73
N GLN A 217 -1.28 3.50 16.59
CA GLN A 217 -2.61 3.96 16.18
C GLN A 217 -3.47 2.73 15.90
N GLU A 218 -4.64 2.62 16.56
CA GLU A 218 -5.53 1.47 16.34
C GLU A 218 -5.94 1.39 14.86
N THR A 219 -5.69 0.24 14.21
CA THR A 219 -6.10 0.02 12.83
C THR A 219 -7.60 -0.26 12.72
N LEU A 220 -8.17 -0.07 11.52
CA LEU A 220 -9.57 -0.39 11.24
C LEU A 220 -9.89 -1.86 11.54
N ALA A 221 -8.97 -2.77 11.22
CA ALA A 221 -9.15 -4.20 11.48
C ALA A 221 -9.17 -4.51 12.99
N GLU A 222 -8.27 -3.91 13.77
CA GLU A 222 -8.27 -4.04 15.24
C GLU A 222 -9.55 -3.45 15.84
N LEU A 223 -9.95 -2.26 15.38
CA LEU A 223 -11.18 -1.62 15.79
C LEU A 223 -12.41 -2.49 15.52
N ILE A 224 -12.50 -3.08 14.31
CA ILE A 224 -13.56 -4.01 13.93
C ILE A 224 -13.55 -5.24 14.84
N LYS A 225 -12.40 -5.87 15.04
CA LYS A 225 -12.27 -7.06 15.89
C LYS A 225 -12.64 -6.78 17.35
N ARG A 226 -12.28 -5.59 17.85
CA ARG A 226 -12.57 -5.18 19.25
C ARG A 226 -14.04 -4.85 19.48
N THR A 227 -14.70 -4.24 18.50
CA THR A 227 -16.03 -3.65 18.68
C THR A 227 -17.17 -4.41 18.03
N THR A 228 -16.84 -5.37 17.15
CA THR A 228 -17.84 -6.13 16.39
C THR A 228 -17.49 -7.64 16.35
N LYS A 229 -18.35 -8.41 15.68
CA LYS A 229 -18.11 -9.83 15.37
C LYS A 229 -17.85 -10.04 13.86
N LYS A 230 -17.51 -8.98 13.13
CA LYS A 230 -17.23 -9.07 11.70
C LYS A 230 -15.93 -9.84 11.43
N SER A 231 -15.89 -10.53 10.30
CA SER A 231 -14.69 -11.20 9.83
C SER A 231 -13.76 -10.25 9.09
N ILE A 232 -12.46 -10.57 9.08
CA ILE A 232 -11.43 -9.84 8.36
C ILE A 232 -10.82 -10.76 7.29
N GLY A 233 -10.67 -10.24 6.07
CA GLY A 233 -9.91 -10.88 4.99
C GLY A 233 -8.83 -9.97 4.47
N ILE A 234 -7.68 -10.54 4.15
CA ILE A 234 -6.54 -9.90 3.53
C ILE A 234 -6.10 -10.76 2.36
N VAL A 235 -6.10 -10.19 1.17
CA VAL A 235 -5.72 -10.86 -0.09
C VAL A 235 -4.76 -9.95 -0.84
N SER A 236 -3.65 -10.50 -1.35
CA SER A 236 -2.68 -9.79 -2.17
C SER A 236 -2.02 -10.74 -3.17
N ASP A 237 -1.64 -10.26 -4.33
CA ASP A 237 -0.73 -10.97 -5.24
C ASP A 237 0.75 -10.66 -4.96
N ALA A 238 1.03 -9.77 -3.99
CA ALA A 238 2.35 -9.57 -3.42
C ALA A 238 2.61 -10.45 -2.19
N GLU A 239 3.75 -10.24 -1.50
CA GLU A 239 4.07 -10.86 -0.21
C GLU A 239 3.07 -10.36 0.86
N LEU A 240 2.48 -11.26 1.65
CA LEU A 240 1.49 -10.90 2.70
C LEU A 240 2.08 -10.05 3.84
N GLU A 241 3.37 -10.10 4.03
CA GLU A 241 4.14 -9.29 4.97
C GLU A 241 4.70 -8.02 4.33
N ASP A 242 4.40 -7.73 3.06
CA ASP A 242 4.73 -6.44 2.45
C ASP A 242 3.82 -5.33 2.98
N ALA A 243 4.16 -4.10 2.70
CA ALA A 243 3.64 -2.90 3.35
C ALA A 243 2.11 -2.81 3.35
N THR A 244 1.47 -2.98 2.19
CA THR A 244 0.02 -2.79 2.04
C THR A 244 -0.80 -3.80 2.82
N PRO A 245 -0.61 -5.13 2.68
CA PRO A 245 -1.35 -6.11 3.49
C PRO A 245 -0.96 -6.03 4.97
N ALA A 246 0.32 -5.73 5.28
CA ALA A 246 0.78 -5.58 6.65
C ALA A 246 0.12 -4.40 7.38
N ALA A 247 -0.06 -3.25 6.73
CA ALA A 247 -0.65 -2.05 7.34
C ALA A 247 -2.09 -2.25 7.84
N VAL A 248 -2.77 -3.30 7.40
CA VAL A 248 -4.12 -3.65 7.90
C VAL A 248 -4.09 -3.96 9.39
N VAL A 249 -2.98 -4.52 9.91
CA VAL A 249 -2.92 -5.06 11.28
C VAL A 249 -1.59 -4.82 12.01
N SER A 250 -0.59 -4.19 11.38
CA SER A 250 0.76 -4.16 11.92
C SER A 250 1.15 -2.81 12.50
N HIS A 251 2.11 -2.85 13.46
CA HIS A 251 2.65 -1.69 14.15
C HIS A 251 4.18 -1.79 14.21
N THR A 252 4.84 -1.08 13.29
CA THR A 252 6.30 -0.93 13.27
C THR A 252 6.69 0.28 12.43
N ARG A 253 7.77 0.96 12.78
CA ARG A 253 8.32 2.06 11.97
C ARG A 253 9.02 1.58 10.70
N LEU A 254 9.28 0.27 10.56
CA LEU A 254 10.04 -0.30 9.44
C LEU A 254 9.27 -1.45 8.78
N ARG A 255 8.75 -1.21 7.57
CA ARG A 255 8.09 -2.24 6.75
C ARG A 255 8.98 -3.46 6.45
N ASP A 256 10.31 -3.31 6.57
CA ASP A 256 11.26 -4.39 6.34
C ASP A 256 11.34 -5.39 7.49
N GLU A 257 10.68 -5.14 8.62
CA GLU A 257 10.55 -6.08 9.74
C GLU A 257 9.57 -7.25 9.41
N LYS A 258 9.65 -7.76 8.18
CA LYS A 258 8.75 -8.77 7.61
C LYS A 258 8.61 -10.00 8.49
N ALA A 259 9.70 -10.46 9.10
CA ALA A 259 9.66 -11.59 10.02
C ALA A 259 8.79 -11.35 11.27
N ALA A 260 8.77 -10.13 11.80
CA ALA A 260 7.91 -9.73 12.92
C ALA A 260 6.46 -9.50 12.46
N ILE A 261 6.27 -8.92 11.27
CA ILE A 261 4.96 -8.66 10.66
C ILE A 261 4.16 -9.96 10.51
N VAL A 262 4.78 -11.08 10.11
CA VAL A 262 4.10 -12.40 10.07
C VAL A 262 3.53 -12.78 11.44
N GLY A 263 4.26 -12.46 12.53
CA GLY A 263 3.75 -12.64 13.89
C GLY A 263 2.55 -11.75 14.22
N MET A 264 2.53 -10.52 13.73
CA MET A 264 1.42 -9.58 13.90
C MET A 264 0.18 -10.03 13.11
N LEU A 265 0.36 -10.54 11.88
CA LEU A 265 -0.71 -11.17 11.09
C LEU A 265 -1.35 -12.35 11.84
N LEU A 266 -0.53 -13.23 12.45
CA LEU A 266 -1.05 -14.34 13.26
C LEU A 266 -1.79 -13.84 14.51
N ALA A 267 -1.28 -12.81 15.17
CA ALA A 267 -1.91 -12.24 16.37
C ALA A 267 -3.26 -11.58 16.07
N ALA A 268 -3.39 -10.92 14.92
CA ALA A 268 -4.62 -10.27 14.46
C ALA A 268 -5.71 -11.29 14.05
N LYS A 269 -5.34 -12.50 13.68
CA LYS A 269 -6.25 -13.60 13.31
C LYS A 269 -7.30 -13.21 12.25
N PRO A 270 -6.89 -12.73 11.06
CA PRO A 270 -7.84 -12.57 9.96
C PRO A 270 -8.42 -13.93 9.58
N GLU A 271 -9.69 -14.00 9.26
CA GLU A 271 -10.33 -15.28 8.87
C GLU A 271 -9.84 -15.77 7.50
N VAL A 272 -9.42 -14.85 6.61
CA VAL A 272 -8.85 -15.17 5.30
C VAL A 272 -7.56 -14.39 5.13
N LEU A 273 -6.47 -15.10 4.77
CA LEU A 273 -5.16 -14.55 4.49
C LEU A 273 -4.58 -15.27 3.28
N LEU A 274 -4.56 -14.63 2.10
CA LEU A 274 -4.18 -15.26 0.82
C LEU A 274 -3.16 -14.39 0.08
N GLY A 275 -2.02 -14.96 -0.34
CA GLY A 275 -1.02 -14.22 -1.13
C GLY A 275 0.32 -14.95 -1.30
N GLY A 276 1.36 -14.17 -1.60
CA GLY A 276 2.76 -14.61 -1.63
C GLY A 276 3.44 -14.51 -0.26
N GLY A 277 4.78 -14.59 -0.24
CA GLY A 277 5.60 -14.33 0.94
C GLY A 277 5.92 -15.54 1.82
N SER A 278 5.64 -16.76 1.35
CA SER A 278 5.83 -17.97 2.18
C SER A 278 7.23 -18.11 2.78
N ALA A 279 8.25 -17.49 2.21
CA ALA A 279 9.63 -17.52 2.70
C ALA A 279 9.79 -16.94 4.12
N TYR A 280 8.93 -16.01 4.53
CA TYR A 280 8.95 -15.46 5.90
C TYR A 280 8.11 -16.24 6.90
N PHE A 281 7.35 -17.25 6.44
CA PHE A 281 6.58 -18.16 7.30
C PHE A 281 7.38 -19.41 7.69
N LEU A 282 8.46 -19.72 6.97
CA LEU A 282 9.28 -20.92 7.14
C LEU A 282 10.40 -20.69 8.18
N PRO A 283 10.74 -21.68 9.03
CA PRO A 283 11.87 -21.57 9.95
C PRO A 283 13.20 -21.47 9.18
N LYS A 284 14.21 -20.84 9.77
CA LYS A 284 15.54 -20.62 9.18
C LYS A 284 16.17 -21.89 8.60
N SER A 285 15.96 -23.03 9.24
CA SER A 285 16.49 -24.33 8.81
C SER A 285 15.85 -24.87 7.53
N THR A 286 14.73 -24.30 7.09
CA THR A 286 14.06 -24.70 5.85
C THR A 286 14.67 -23.98 4.65
N ALA A 287 14.99 -24.72 3.59
CA ALA A 287 15.51 -24.14 2.35
C ALA A 287 14.52 -23.10 1.76
N GLY A 288 15.04 -21.94 1.35
CA GLY A 288 14.24 -20.83 0.84
C GLY A 288 13.68 -19.89 1.90
N SER A 289 13.85 -20.19 3.20
CA SER A 289 13.45 -19.28 4.28
C SER A 289 14.27 -18.00 4.27
N LYS A 290 13.59 -16.88 4.51
CA LYS A 290 14.20 -15.56 4.75
C LYS A 290 14.25 -15.19 6.23
N ARG A 291 13.77 -16.05 7.14
CA ARG A 291 13.82 -15.81 8.59
C ARG A 291 15.22 -16.02 9.17
N LYS A 292 15.49 -15.34 10.27
CA LYS A 292 16.74 -15.49 11.04
C LYS A 292 16.58 -16.40 12.27
N ASP A 293 15.33 -16.79 12.60
CA ASP A 293 14.95 -17.64 13.73
C ASP A 293 14.32 -18.96 13.25
N GLU A 294 14.10 -19.90 14.18
CA GLU A 294 13.53 -21.22 13.91
C GLU A 294 11.99 -21.28 14.08
N THR A 295 11.32 -20.13 14.06
CA THR A 295 9.87 -20.10 14.21
C THR A 295 9.19 -20.56 12.92
N ASN A 296 8.41 -21.63 13.00
CA ASN A 296 7.56 -22.11 11.89
C ASN A 296 6.17 -21.50 12.02
N TYR A 297 5.90 -20.43 11.27
CA TYR A 297 4.61 -19.77 11.31
C TYR A 297 3.51 -20.56 10.60
N ILE A 298 3.84 -21.39 9.61
CA ILE A 298 2.85 -22.28 8.98
C ILE A 298 2.23 -23.19 10.04
N ASP A 299 3.06 -23.86 10.85
CA ASP A 299 2.59 -24.70 11.95
C ASP A 299 1.78 -23.90 12.99
N LEU A 300 2.20 -22.67 13.29
CA LEU A 300 1.49 -21.82 14.25
C LEU A 300 0.10 -21.42 13.73
N PHE A 301 -0.02 -21.05 12.46
CA PHE A 301 -1.31 -20.79 11.82
C PHE A 301 -2.20 -22.03 11.80
N GLN A 302 -1.67 -23.20 11.43
CA GLN A 302 -2.43 -24.45 11.45
C GLN A 302 -2.90 -24.82 12.87
N LYS A 303 -2.03 -24.65 13.89
CA LYS A 303 -2.40 -24.81 15.32
C LYS A 303 -3.46 -23.81 15.77
N ALA A 304 -3.50 -22.61 15.16
CA ALA A 304 -4.53 -21.61 15.38
C ALA A 304 -5.85 -21.91 14.61
N GLY A 305 -5.91 -23.03 13.88
CA GLY A 305 -7.11 -23.51 13.19
C GLY A 305 -7.27 -23.03 11.74
N TYR A 306 -6.17 -22.65 11.09
CA TYR A 306 -6.20 -22.30 9.67
C TYR A 306 -6.04 -23.54 8.80
N GLU A 307 -6.88 -23.65 7.78
CA GLU A 307 -6.67 -24.55 6.64
C GLU A 307 -5.63 -23.93 5.72
N LEU A 308 -4.59 -24.68 5.35
CA LEU A 308 -3.50 -24.23 4.49
C LEU A 308 -3.77 -24.64 3.03
N ALA A 309 -3.45 -23.73 2.10
CA ALA A 309 -3.32 -23.98 0.68
C ALA A 309 -2.01 -23.36 0.15
N THR A 310 -1.28 -24.07 -0.70
CA THR A 310 -0.02 -23.62 -1.29
C THR A 310 -0.08 -23.55 -2.82
N THR A 311 -1.19 -24.01 -3.40
CA THR A 311 -1.46 -23.96 -4.84
C THR A 311 -2.90 -23.53 -5.12
N GLY A 312 -3.21 -23.14 -6.36
CA GLY A 312 -4.56 -22.82 -6.79
C GLY A 312 -5.52 -24.00 -6.64
N THR A 313 -5.07 -25.21 -7.01
CA THR A 313 -5.84 -26.44 -6.82
C THR A 313 -6.13 -26.71 -5.34
N GLU A 314 -5.14 -26.56 -4.47
CA GLU A 314 -5.34 -26.72 -3.02
C GLU A 314 -6.25 -25.62 -2.45
N LEU A 315 -6.19 -24.39 -2.96
CA LEU A 315 -7.08 -23.32 -2.55
C LEU A 315 -8.55 -23.66 -2.79
N GLN A 316 -8.88 -24.20 -3.96
CA GLN A 316 -10.24 -24.64 -4.27
C GLN A 316 -10.68 -25.83 -3.38
N ALA A 317 -9.79 -26.80 -3.16
CA ALA A 317 -10.05 -27.93 -2.29
C ALA A 317 -10.24 -27.50 -0.83
N ALA A 318 -9.44 -26.58 -0.33
CA ALA A 318 -9.56 -26.01 1.01
C ALA A 318 -10.87 -25.23 1.16
N ALA A 319 -11.19 -24.37 0.19
CA ALA A 319 -12.44 -23.58 0.18
C ALA A 319 -13.70 -24.47 0.20
N ALA A 320 -13.66 -25.61 -0.49
CA ALA A 320 -14.77 -26.58 -0.52
C ALA A 320 -15.07 -27.21 0.86
N LYS A 321 -14.07 -27.28 1.75
CA LYS A 321 -14.24 -27.75 3.14
C LYS A 321 -14.95 -26.74 4.02
N ASN A 322 -15.14 -25.51 3.54
CA ASN A 322 -15.73 -24.39 4.29
C ASN A 322 -15.01 -24.11 5.63
N PRO A 323 -13.69 -23.93 5.65
CA PRO A 323 -12.97 -23.72 6.88
C PRO A 323 -13.37 -22.38 7.52
N LYS A 324 -13.20 -22.29 8.85
CA LYS A 324 -13.41 -21.03 9.56
C LYS A 324 -12.31 -20.02 9.22
N ASN A 325 -11.06 -20.49 9.15
CA ASN A 325 -9.90 -19.68 8.83
C ASN A 325 -9.13 -20.33 7.68
N LEU A 326 -8.66 -19.52 6.74
CA LEU A 326 -7.97 -19.96 5.53
C LEU A 326 -6.67 -19.20 5.36
N LEU A 327 -5.54 -19.92 5.23
CA LEU A 327 -4.22 -19.40 4.88
C LEU A 327 -3.82 -19.92 3.50
N GLY A 328 -3.55 -19.02 2.56
CA GLY A 328 -2.99 -19.35 1.25
C GLY A 328 -1.62 -18.71 1.07
N LEU A 329 -0.60 -19.51 0.76
CA LEU A 329 0.77 -19.10 0.55
C LEU A 329 1.27 -19.67 -0.78
N PHE A 330 1.12 -18.92 -1.87
CA PHE A 330 1.23 -19.45 -3.24
C PHE A 330 2.58 -19.25 -3.90
N HIS A 331 3.45 -18.44 -3.26
CA HIS A 331 4.78 -18.14 -3.78
C HIS A 331 5.72 -17.76 -2.62
N PRO A 332 7.03 -18.05 -2.69
CA PRO A 332 7.97 -17.64 -1.64
C PRO A 332 8.20 -16.12 -1.55
N SER A 333 7.95 -15.39 -2.62
CA SER A 333 8.01 -13.93 -2.71
C SER A 333 6.70 -13.39 -3.30
N ASN A 334 6.71 -12.28 -4.06
CA ASN A 334 5.55 -11.84 -4.84
C ASN A 334 5.16 -12.92 -5.84
N MET A 335 3.87 -13.06 -6.13
CA MET A 335 3.37 -14.00 -7.14
C MET A 335 3.81 -13.54 -8.55
N ASP A 336 3.76 -14.42 -9.53
CA ASP A 336 4.01 -14.05 -10.92
C ASP A 336 2.82 -13.27 -11.50
N GLY A 337 3.09 -12.24 -12.32
CA GLY A 337 2.08 -11.42 -12.98
C GLY A 337 1.26 -12.18 -14.01
N TYR A 338 0.10 -11.62 -14.37
CA TYR A 338 -0.82 -12.25 -15.33
C TYR A 338 -0.14 -12.56 -16.67
N LEU A 339 0.58 -11.58 -17.23
CA LEU A 339 1.25 -11.73 -18.51
C LEU A 339 2.23 -12.91 -18.51
N ASP A 340 3.02 -13.08 -17.45
CA ASP A 340 3.95 -14.20 -17.31
C ASP A 340 3.22 -15.53 -17.11
N ARG A 341 2.20 -15.57 -16.24
CA ARG A 341 1.48 -16.81 -15.92
C ARG A 341 0.65 -17.34 -17.07
N LYS A 342 -0.04 -16.48 -17.80
CA LYS A 342 -1.00 -16.90 -18.82
C LYS A 342 -0.39 -16.93 -20.23
N ILE A 343 0.39 -15.94 -20.61
CA ILE A 343 0.84 -15.74 -21.99
C ILE A 343 2.31 -16.15 -22.20
N LEU A 344 3.24 -15.54 -21.49
CA LEU A 344 4.68 -15.70 -21.77
C LEU A 344 5.30 -16.95 -21.15
N LYS A 345 4.74 -17.47 -20.06
CA LYS A 345 5.32 -18.56 -19.25
C LYS A 345 6.75 -18.24 -18.78
N ALA A 346 6.96 -16.98 -18.43
CA ALA A 346 8.24 -16.41 -18.03
C ALA A 346 8.41 -16.34 -16.49
N ASN A 347 9.48 -15.70 -16.04
CA ASN A 347 9.84 -15.53 -14.63
C ASN A 347 9.88 -16.87 -13.86
N THR A 348 9.13 -17.01 -12.76
CA THR A 348 9.17 -18.21 -11.89
C THR A 348 8.07 -19.23 -12.18
N VAL A 349 7.25 -18.99 -13.21
CA VAL A 349 6.07 -19.81 -13.55
C VAL A 349 6.38 -21.30 -13.70
N ALA A 350 7.55 -21.64 -14.25
CA ALA A 350 7.96 -23.05 -14.40
C ALA A 350 8.18 -23.74 -13.03
N GLN A 351 8.54 -22.98 -12.00
CA GLN A 351 8.77 -23.49 -10.64
C GLN A 351 7.47 -23.51 -9.82
N PHE A 352 6.57 -22.55 -10.08
CA PHE A 352 5.30 -22.36 -9.37
C PHE A 352 4.13 -22.28 -10.36
N PRO A 353 3.82 -23.39 -11.09
CA PRO A 353 2.86 -23.36 -12.21
C PRO A 353 1.40 -23.23 -11.79
N ASP A 354 1.05 -23.58 -10.57
CA ASP A 354 -0.32 -23.60 -10.04
C ASP A 354 -0.55 -22.49 -8.99
N GLN A 355 -0.26 -21.24 -9.40
CA GLN A 355 -0.62 -20.07 -8.61
C GLN A 355 -2.06 -19.65 -8.95
N PRO A 356 -2.94 -19.38 -7.96
CA PRO A 356 -4.24 -18.77 -8.22
C PRO A 356 -4.04 -17.32 -8.71
N ASP A 357 -4.97 -16.79 -9.48
CA ASP A 357 -4.95 -15.37 -9.76
C ASP A 357 -5.73 -14.55 -8.72
N LEU A 358 -5.58 -13.22 -8.78
CA LEU A 358 -6.22 -12.34 -7.81
C LEU A 358 -7.75 -12.45 -7.84
N THR A 359 -8.35 -12.75 -9.01
CA THR A 359 -9.81 -12.93 -9.13
C THR A 359 -10.26 -14.23 -8.46
N GLU A 360 -9.48 -15.30 -8.56
CA GLU A 360 -9.75 -16.58 -7.91
C GLU A 360 -9.65 -16.46 -6.40
N MET A 361 -8.58 -15.82 -5.90
CA MET A 361 -8.39 -15.54 -4.47
C MET A 361 -9.53 -14.67 -3.92
N THR A 362 -9.93 -13.62 -4.64
CA THR A 362 -11.02 -12.73 -4.25
C THR A 362 -12.36 -13.47 -4.16
N LYS A 363 -12.69 -14.31 -5.13
CA LYS A 363 -13.93 -15.12 -5.12
C LYS A 363 -13.97 -16.07 -3.91
N VAL A 364 -12.85 -16.74 -3.62
CA VAL A 364 -12.73 -17.63 -2.45
C VAL A 364 -12.89 -16.82 -1.16
N ALA A 365 -12.22 -15.67 -1.03
CA ALA A 365 -12.32 -14.80 0.14
C ALA A 365 -13.76 -14.31 0.37
N LEU A 366 -14.43 -13.78 -0.66
CA LEU A 366 -15.82 -13.34 -0.58
C LEU A 366 -16.76 -14.49 -0.18
N ASN A 367 -16.60 -15.68 -0.76
CA ASN A 367 -17.40 -16.85 -0.40
C ASN A 367 -17.19 -17.27 1.05
N ALA A 368 -15.95 -17.25 1.54
CA ALA A 368 -15.65 -17.60 2.93
C ALA A 368 -16.22 -16.57 3.92
N LEU A 369 -15.96 -15.27 3.69
CA LEU A 369 -16.31 -14.18 4.61
C LEU A 369 -17.81 -13.88 4.64
N SER A 370 -18.53 -14.03 3.52
CA SER A 370 -19.97 -13.75 3.42
C SER A 370 -20.85 -14.70 4.28
N LYS A 371 -20.29 -15.80 4.77
CA LYS A 371 -20.97 -16.70 5.70
C LYS A 371 -21.17 -16.09 7.09
N ASN A 372 -20.35 -15.10 7.43
CA ASN A 372 -20.53 -14.35 8.67
C ASN A 372 -21.73 -13.40 8.55
N LYS A 373 -22.80 -13.69 9.29
CA LYS A 373 -24.02 -12.88 9.29
C LYS A 373 -23.83 -11.47 9.83
N GLU A 374 -22.79 -11.22 10.60
CA GLU A 374 -22.42 -9.89 11.10
C GLU A 374 -21.69 -9.05 10.02
N GLY A 375 -21.28 -9.68 8.91
CA GLY A 375 -20.56 -9.06 7.82
C GLY A 375 -19.04 -9.14 7.96
N PHE A 376 -18.34 -8.41 7.09
CA PHE A 376 -16.88 -8.49 7.00
C PHE A 376 -16.24 -7.19 6.51
N PHE A 377 -14.93 -7.11 6.73
CA PHE A 377 -14.01 -6.25 6.02
C PHE A 377 -13.07 -7.13 5.19
N LEU A 378 -13.00 -6.89 3.89
CA LEU A 378 -12.07 -7.55 2.97
C LEU A 378 -11.19 -6.50 2.31
N MET A 379 -9.88 -6.61 2.50
CA MET A 379 -8.89 -5.90 1.71
C MET A 379 -8.37 -6.82 0.60
N VAL A 380 -8.34 -6.33 -0.63
CA VAL A 380 -7.74 -7.00 -1.79
C VAL A 380 -6.77 -6.04 -2.44
N GLU A 381 -5.53 -6.46 -2.58
CA GLU A 381 -4.46 -5.70 -3.20
C GLU A 381 -4.01 -6.33 -4.52
N ALA A 382 -3.91 -5.50 -5.56
CA ALA A 382 -3.14 -5.76 -6.77
C ALA A 382 -1.77 -5.11 -6.61
N GLY A 383 -0.87 -5.77 -5.89
CA GLY A 383 0.46 -5.26 -5.55
C GLY A 383 1.44 -5.31 -6.72
N LEU A 384 1.18 -6.19 -7.71
CA LEU A 384 2.07 -6.39 -8.84
C LEU A 384 2.10 -5.22 -9.82
N VAL A 385 1.10 -4.33 -9.79
CA VAL A 385 1.10 -3.12 -10.63
C VAL A 385 2.35 -2.28 -10.29
N ASP A 386 2.54 -1.92 -9.02
CA ASP A 386 3.72 -1.19 -8.52
C ASP A 386 5.03 -1.95 -8.81
N LYS A 387 5.06 -3.27 -8.51
CA LYS A 387 6.26 -4.10 -8.69
C LYS A 387 6.75 -4.14 -10.13
N PHE A 388 5.87 -3.90 -11.12
CA PHE A 388 6.22 -3.79 -12.52
C PHE A 388 6.38 -2.34 -12.99
N GLU A 389 5.77 -1.36 -12.35
CA GLU A 389 5.99 0.06 -12.66
C GLU A 389 7.39 0.52 -12.25
N HIS A 390 7.89 0.13 -11.08
CA HIS A 390 9.26 0.42 -10.65
C HIS A 390 10.33 0.05 -11.71
N PRO A 391 10.39 -1.18 -12.25
CA PRO A 391 11.33 -1.50 -13.32
C PRO A 391 10.94 -0.91 -14.68
N MET A 392 9.89 -0.11 -14.78
CA MET A 392 9.38 0.46 -16.02
C MET A 392 8.87 -0.59 -17.03
N ASP A 393 8.34 -1.70 -16.53
CA ASP A 393 7.72 -2.77 -17.34
C ASP A 393 6.20 -2.54 -17.42
N TRP A 394 5.83 -1.52 -18.18
CA TRP A 394 4.45 -1.06 -18.24
C TRP A 394 3.48 -2.10 -18.80
N GLU A 395 3.93 -2.99 -19.69
CA GLU A 395 3.09 -4.05 -20.22
C GLU A 395 2.62 -4.99 -19.11
N ARG A 396 3.55 -5.47 -18.25
CA ARG A 396 3.19 -6.30 -17.10
C ARG A 396 2.29 -5.55 -16.12
N ALA A 397 2.65 -4.32 -15.77
CA ALA A 397 1.84 -3.48 -14.88
C ALA A 397 0.40 -3.30 -15.39
N VAL A 398 0.22 -3.06 -16.68
CA VAL A 398 -1.10 -2.83 -17.29
C VAL A 398 -1.92 -4.12 -17.36
N TYR A 399 -1.31 -5.28 -17.62
CA TYR A 399 -2.04 -6.55 -17.55
C TYR A 399 -2.55 -6.84 -16.12
N ASP A 400 -1.75 -6.55 -15.09
CA ASP A 400 -2.21 -6.70 -13.71
C ASP A 400 -3.19 -5.58 -13.30
N ALA A 401 -3.12 -4.40 -13.90
CA ALA A 401 -4.17 -3.37 -13.77
C ALA A 401 -5.51 -3.80 -14.40
N ILE A 402 -5.49 -4.56 -15.51
CA ILE A 402 -6.71 -5.17 -16.07
C ILE A 402 -7.22 -6.28 -15.13
N MET A 403 -6.32 -7.07 -14.51
CA MET A 403 -6.69 -8.05 -13.48
C MET A 403 -7.39 -7.37 -12.30
N TYR A 404 -6.86 -6.24 -11.83
CA TYR A 404 -7.49 -5.43 -10.78
C TYR A 404 -8.90 -4.99 -11.18
N ASP A 405 -9.11 -4.52 -12.41
CA ASP A 405 -10.43 -4.12 -12.89
C ASP A 405 -11.43 -5.30 -12.86
N LYS A 406 -10.98 -6.53 -13.15
CA LYS A 406 -11.81 -7.73 -12.99
C LYS A 406 -12.16 -8.00 -11.54
N VAL A 407 -11.27 -7.72 -10.60
CA VAL A 407 -11.56 -7.79 -9.16
C VAL A 407 -12.62 -6.76 -8.77
N VAL A 408 -12.54 -5.53 -9.31
CA VAL A 408 -13.60 -4.51 -9.12
C VAL A 408 -14.94 -5.03 -9.65
N ALA A 409 -14.98 -5.65 -10.83
CA ALA A 409 -16.20 -6.25 -11.37
C ALA A 409 -16.79 -7.34 -10.47
N ILE A 410 -15.95 -8.21 -9.90
CA ILE A 410 -16.37 -9.26 -8.93
C ILE A 410 -16.98 -8.61 -7.69
N ALA A 411 -16.36 -7.56 -7.16
CA ALA A 411 -16.89 -6.83 -6.01
C ALA A 411 -18.25 -6.19 -6.31
N GLN A 412 -18.42 -5.59 -7.49
CA GLN A 412 -19.69 -5.03 -7.94
C GLN A 412 -20.77 -6.12 -8.07
N GLU A 413 -20.44 -7.27 -8.66
CA GLU A 413 -21.38 -8.40 -8.77
C GLU A 413 -21.77 -8.96 -7.39
N PHE A 414 -20.83 -8.98 -6.44
CA PHE A 414 -21.12 -9.32 -5.05
C PHE A 414 -22.08 -8.30 -4.41
N ALA A 415 -21.80 -7.01 -4.56
CA ALA A 415 -22.61 -5.94 -3.98
C ALA A 415 -24.04 -5.89 -4.56
N LYS A 416 -24.23 -6.18 -5.86
CA LYS A 416 -25.57 -6.31 -6.46
C LYS A 416 -26.43 -7.36 -5.74
N LYS A 417 -25.82 -8.45 -5.25
CA LYS A 417 -26.49 -9.51 -4.49
C LYS A 417 -26.58 -9.22 -2.99
N ASN A 418 -25.71 -8.32 -2.50
CA ASN A 418 -25.58 -7.94 -1.09
C ASN A 418 -25.54 -6.40 -1.00
N PRO A 419 -26.69 -5.71 -1.14
CA PRO A 419 -26.76 -4.24 -1.30
C PRO A 419 -26.32 -3.46 -0.06
N ASP A 420 -26.06 -4.12 1.06
CA ASP A 420 -25.46 -3.59 2.27
C ASP A 420 -23.91 -3.62 2.25
N THR A 421 -23.33 -3.68 1.06
CA THR A 421 -21.89 -3.69 0.83
C THR A 421 -21.41 -2.36 0.24
N ILE A 422 -20.41 -1.75 0.89
CA ILE A 422 -19.66 -0.61 0.35
C ILE A 422 -18.39 -1.14 -0.32
N ILE A 423 -18.11 -0.62 -1.52
CA ILE A 423 -16.87 -0.88 -2.25
C ILE A 423 -16.05 0.40 -2.28
N VAL A 424 -14.78 0.30 -1.94
CA VAL A 424 -13.76 1.34 -2.11
C VAL A 424 -12.72 0.81 -3.07
N ALA A 425 -12.36 1.58 -4.10
CA ALA A 425 -11.30 1.26 -5.05
C ALA A 425 -10.39 2.48 -5.20
N VAL A 426 -9.09 2.31 -4.87
CA VAL A 426 -8.11 3.40 -4.81
C VAL A 426 -6.70 2.85 -5.02
N GLY A 427 -5.76 3.68 -5.46
CA GLY A 427 -4.32 3.42 -5.32
C GLY A 427 -3.80 4.06 -4.03
N ASP A 428 -2.64 3.64 -3.59
CA ASP A 428 -1.97 4.20 -2.40
C ASP A 428 -1.04 5.36 -2.75
N HIS A 429 -0.38 5.32 -3.90
CA HIS A 429 0.41 6.37 -4.50
C HIS A 429 0.40 6.26 -6.02
N SER A 430 1.01 7.21 -6.70
CA SER A 430 1.13 7.26 -8.15
C SER A 430 2.57 6.95 -8.60
N HIS A 431 2.69 6.42 -9.80
CA HIS A 431 3.91 6.43 -10.60
C HIS A 431 3.82 7.48 -11.70
N SER A 432 4.98 7.85 -12.24
CA SER A 432 5.07 8.93 -13.25
C SER A 432 4.76 8.48 -14.68
N ILE A 433 4.04 7.39 -14.85
CA ILE A 433 3.68 6.79 -16.14
C ILE A 433 2.73 7.69 -16.95
N SER A 434 3.00 7.84 -18.25
CA SER A 434 2.17 8.58 -19.18
C SER A 434 2.06 7.90 -20.53
N VAL A 435 0.86 7.82 -21.09
CA VAL A 435 0.61 7.38 -22.47
C VAL A 435 0.58 8.63 -23.35
N PHE A 436 1.54 8.80 -24.25
CA PHE A 436 1.66 10.01 -25.07
C PHE A 436 1.44 9.79 -26.57
N GLY A 437 1.21 8.55 -27.01
CA GLY A 437 0.93 8.24 -28.39
C GLY A 437 1.01 6.74 -28.71
N THR A 438 1.45 6.40 -29.91
CA THR A 438 1.70 5.02 -30.36
C THR A 438 3.05 4.86 -31.01
N VAL A 439 3.56 3.64 -31.02
CA VAL A 439 4.71 3.22 -31.81
C VAL A 439 4.21 2.28 -32.90
N ASP A 440 4.53 2.57 -34.17
CA ASP A 440 4.12 1.79 -35.32
C ASP A 440 5.34 1.23 -36.06
N ASP A 441 5.55 -0.08 -36.00
CA ASP A 441 6.70 -0.74 -36.61
C ASP A 441 6.70 -0.62 -38.14
N ASN A 442 5.58 -0.32 -38.76
CA ASN A 442 5.45 -0.12 -40.22
C ASN A 442 5.90 1.27 -40.69
N LYS A 443 6.14 2.22 -39.79
CA LYS A 443 6.71 3.52 -40.17
C LYS A 443 8.16 3.36 -40.62
N PRO A 444 8.58 4.14 -41.65
CA PRO A 444 9.97 4.15 -42.08
C PRO A 444 10.91 4.71 -41.02
N GLY A 445 12.20 4.39 -41.14
CA GLY A 445 13.25 4.84 -40.23
C GLY A 445 13.95 3.70 -39.51
N THR A 446 15.16 3.96 -39.04
CA THR A 446 16.01 2.98 -38.32
C THR A 446 15.95 3.10 -36.83
N SER A 447 15.78 4.35 -36.32
CA SER A 447 15.62 4.59 -34.89
C SER A 447 14.18 4.29 -34.46
N ILE A 448 14.01 3.81 -33.24
CA ILE A 448 12.67 3.63 -32.66
C ILE A 448 11.91 4.96 -32.56
N ARG A 449 12.61 6.11 -32.43
CA ARG A 449 12.01 7.44 -32.43
C ARG A 449 11.27 7.77 -33.73
N ASP A 450 11.76 7.29 -34.88
CA ASP A 450 11.12 7.51 -36.17
C ASP A 450 9.73 6.86 -36.24
N LYS A 451 9.52 5.82 -35.42
CA LYS A 451 8.29 5.03 -35.36
C LYS A 451 7.25 5.57 -34.39
N VAL A 452 7.64 6.49 -33.52
CA VAL A 452 6.72 7.16 -32.56
C VAL A 452 5.79 8.09 -33.30
N GLY A 453 4.53 8.02 -32.96
CA GLY A 453 3.47 8.92 -33.43
C GLY A 453 2.78 9.63 -32.28
N THR A 454 2.59 10.94 -32.46
CA THR A 454 1.79 11.79 -31.57
C THR A 454 0.69 12.48 -32.37
N TYR A 455 -0.37 12.94 -31.73
CA TYR A 455 -1.53 13.56 -32.38
C TYR A 455 -2.05 12.70 -33.55
N ALA A 456 -2.27 13.26 -34.72
CA ALA A 456 -2.77 12.56 -35.90
C ALA A 456 -1.86 11.39 -36.37
N ALA A 457 -0.55 11.46 -36.07
CA ALA A 457 0.41 10.41 -36.40
C ALA A 457 0.40 9.21 -35.42
N ALA A 458 -0.27 9.33 -34.27
CA ALA A 458 -0.40 8.23 -33.31
C ALA A 458 -1.29 7.11 -33.90
N GLY A 459 -2.49 7.44 -34.33
CA GLY A 459 -3.52 6.46 -34.70
C GLY A 459 -3.94 5.62 -33.47
N PHE A 460 -4.59 4.48 -33.73
CA PHE A 460 -5.04 3.57 -32.68
C PHE A 460 -4.11 2.34 -32.60
N PRO A 461 -3.81 1.79 -31.41
CA PRO A 461 -3.08 0.55 -31.27
C PRO A 461 -3.92 -0.63 -31.80
N ASN A 462 -3.27 -1.74 -32.13
CA ASN A 462 -3.93 -2.91 -32.75
C ASN A 462 -3.85 -4.17 -31.85
N TYR A 463 -4.01 -3.98 -30.53
CA TYR A 463 -4.19 -5.11 -29.63
C TYR A 463 -5.46 -5.89 -29.95
N VAL A 464 -5.41 -7.20 -29.78
CA VAL A 464 -6.52 -8.13 -30.04
C VAL A 464 -6.78 -8.97 -28.80
N ASP A 465 -8.04 -9.11 -28.45
CA ASP A 465 -8.58 -10.01 -27.43
C ASP A 465 -9.56 -10.93 -28.17
N ALA A 466 -9.05 -12.05 -28.74
CA ALA A 466 -9.82 -12.93 -29.63
C ALA A 466 -10.72 -13.89 -28.86
N ASP A 467 -10.33 -14.25 -27.63
CA ASP A 467 -11.12 -15.16 -26.79
C ASP A 467 -12.13 -14.42 -25.88
N ASN A 468 -12.11 -13.09 -25.91
CA ASN A 468 -12.98 -12.19 -25.15
C ASN A 468 -12.85 -12.38 -23.63
N ASP A 469 -11.65 -12.73 -23.18
CA ASP A 469 -11.38 -12.82 -21.75
C ASP A 469 -11.09 -11.45 -21.11
N GLY A 470 -10.96 -10.41 -21.93
CA GLY A 470 -10.75 -9.00 -21.54
C GLY A 470 -9.29 -8.62 -21.41
N PHE A 471 -8.36 -9.51 -21.80
CA PHE A 471 -6.94 -9.22 -21.92
C PHE A 471 -6.51 -9.33 -23.40
N PRO A 472 -5.56 -8.51 -23.85
CA PRO A 472 -4.96 -8.76 -25.15
C PRO A 472 -4.23 -10.12 -25.17
N ASP A 473 -4.37 -10.87 -26.29
CA ASP A 473 -3.69 -12.17 -26.46
C ASP A 473 -2.16 -12.04 -26.52
N SER A 474 -1.65 -10.87 -26.89
CA SER A 474 -0.21 -10.58 -26.96
C SER A 474 0.09 -9.12 -26.66
N PRO A 475 1.14 -8.82 -25.90
CA PRO A 475 1.67 -7.46 -25.78
C PRO A 475 2.47 -7.03 -27.03
N ASP A 476 2.96 -8.00 -27.83
CA ASP A 476 3.81 -7.76 -29.02
C ASP A 476 2.94 -7.58 -30.26
N VAL A 477 2.60 -6.35 -30.53
CA VAL A 477 1.79 -5.95 -31.69
C VAL A 477 2.53 -4.90 -32.52
N SER A 478 2.22 -4.82 -33.82
CA SER A 478 2.92 -3.92 -34.75
C SER A 478 2.65 -2.43 -34.48
N LYS A 479 1.48 -2.10 -33.89
CA LYS A 479 1.16 -0.75 -33.41
C LYS A 479 0.69 -0.84 -31.98
N ARG A 480 1.49 -0.30 -31.07
CA ARG A 480 1.30 -0.37 -29.62
C ARG A 480 1.30 0.99 -28.97
N LEU A 481 0.98 1.08 -27.68
CA LEU A 481 1.06 2.33 -26.93
C LEU A 481 2.52 2.81 -26.84
N ALA A 482 2.71 4.12 -26.93
CA ALA A 482 3.94 4.79 -26.57
C ALA A 482 3.79 5.29 -25.13
N VAL A 483 4.52 4.67 -24.22
CA VAL A 483 4.52 4.95 -22.77
C VAL A 483 5.86 5.56 -22.39
N GLY A 484 5.82 6.53 -21.49
CA GLY A 484 7.01 7.17 -20.94
C GLY A 484 6.86 7.43 -19.44
N TRP A 485 7.96 7.73 -18.79
CA TRP A 485 8.09 7.89 -17.35
C TRP A 485 8.65 9.28 -17.02
N GLY A 486 8.18 9.90 -15.96
CA GLY A 486 8.62 11.22 -15.53
C GLY A 486 9.81 11.16 -14.57
N ASN A 487 9.90 10.12 -13.72
CA ASN A 487 10.92 9.95 -12.68
C ASN A 487 11.71 8.65 -12.92
N HIS A 488 12.83 8.69 -13.64
CA HIS A 488 13.53 7.48 -14.02
C HIS A 488 15.05 7.66 -14.05
N PRO A 489 15.85 6.59 -13.90
CA PRO A 489 17.28 6.59 -14.20
C PRO A 489 17.52 6.61 -15.71
N ASP A 490 18.80 6.68 -16.13
CA ASP A 490 19.17 6.46 -17.53
C ASP A 490 18.81 5.03 -17.96
N TYR A 491 18.14 4.86 -19.12
CA TYR A 491 17.81 3.54 -19.66
C TYR A 491 17.74 3.53 -21.20
N TRP A 492 17.84 2.32 -21.78
CA TRP A 492 17.65 2.11 -23.21
C TRP A 492 16.18 1.84 -23.51
N GLU A 493 15.55 2.75 -24.28
CA GLU A 493 14.17 2.58 -24.71
C GLU A 493 14.09 1.92 -26.09
N THR A 494 13.34 0.84 -26.17
CA THR A 494 13.05 0.10 -27.40
C THR A 494 11.59 0.15 -27.79
N TYR A 495 10.72 0.63 -26.89
CA TYR A 495 9.25 0.54 -26.98
C TYR A 495 8.73 -0.86 -27.37
N LYS A 496 9.50 -1.89 -27.09
CA LYS A 496 9.12 -3.28 -27.30
C LYS A 496 8.88 -3.97 -25.97
N PRO A 497 7.83 -4.81 -25.88
CA PRO A 497 7.56 -5.56 -24.66
C PRO A 497 8.73 -6.49 -24.33
N LYS A 498 8.95 -6.73 -23.05
CA LYS A 498 10.00 -7.62 -22.56
C LYS A 498 9.41 -9.03 -22.41
N LEU A 499 9.69 -9.90 -23.41
CA LEU A 499 9.07 -11.22 -23.49
C LEU A 499 9.83 -12.30 -22.71
N ASP A 500 11.06 -12.04 -22.30
CA ASP A 500 11.98 -12.96 -21.65
C ASP A 500 12.08 -12.78 -20.11
N GLY A 501 11.18 -12.01 -19.52
CA GLY A 501 11.13 -11.68 -18.09
C GLY A 501 10.94 -10.20 -17.86
N THR A 502 10.85 -9.81 -16.60
CA THR A 502 10.66 -8.41 -16.19
C THR A 502 11.80 -7.51 -16.68
N PHE A 503 11.47 -6.29 -17.07
CA PHE A 503 12.45 -5.31 -17.52
C PHE A 503 13.47 -4.98 -16.42
N SER A 504 14.74 -4.89 -16.79
CA SER A 504 15.83 -4.48 -15.89
C SER A 504 16.52 -3.27 -16.50
N PRO A 505 16.01 -2.04 -16.24
CA PRO A 505 16.44 -0.83 -16.96
C PRO A 505 17.91 -0.49 -16.74
N THR A 506 18.44 -0.80 -15.55
CA THR A 506 19.80 -0.45 -15.15
C THR A 506 20.61 -1.64 -14.67
N VAL A 507 21.92 -1.45 -14.64
CA VAL A 507 22.89 -2.32 -13.98
C VAL A 507 23.88 -1.49 -13.18
N GLN A 508 24.48 -2.05 -12.12
CA GLN A 508 25.56 -1.38 -11.40
C GLN A 508 26.89 -1.46 -12.14
N ASN A 509 27.55 -0.31 -12.31
CA ASN A 509 28.91 -0.24 -12.80
C ASN A 509 29.94 -0.49 -11.67
N GLU A 510 31.24 -0.49 -12.01
CA GLU A 510 32.34 -0.69 -11.05
C GLU A 510 32.36 0.35 -9.91
N LYS A 511 31.78 1.53 -10.12
CA LYS A 511 31.64 2.61 -9.10
C LYS A 511 30.38 2.43 -8.24
N LYS A 512 29.65 1.33 -8.36
CA LYS A 512 28.36 1.07 -7.70
C LYS A 512 27.28 2.11 -8.03
N GLN A 513 27.35 2.69 -9.22
CA GLN A 513 26.35 3.60 -9.78
C GLN A 513 25.44 2.81 -10.73
N TYR A 514 24.15 3.05 -10.68
CA TYR A 514 23.20 2.50 -11.64
C TYR A 514 23.30 3.29 -12.95
N VAL A 515 23.50 2.56 -14.04
CA VAL A 515 23.62 3.05 -15.41
C VAL A 515 22.73 2.22 -16.33
N ALA A 516 22.38 2.77 -17.49
CA ALA A 516 21.56 2.08 -18.48
C ALA A 516 22.08 0.67 -18.77
N ASN A 517 21.19 -0.32 -18.80
CA ASN A 517 21.54 -1.71 -19.05
C ASN A 517 21.78 -1.96 -20.54
N ASP A 518 23.03 -2.16 -20.93
CA ASP A 518 23.43 -2.38 -22.33
C ASP A 518 22.85 -3.67 -22.95
N LYS A 519 22.21 -4.56 -22.17
CA LYS A 519 21.41 -5.68 -22.72
C LYS A 519 20.37 -5.19 -23.73
N TYR A 520 19.82 -4.00 -23.52
CA TYR A 520 18.75 -3.42 -24.36
C TYR A 520 19.26 -2.43 -25.40
N LYS A 521 20.56 -2.20 -25.46
CA LYS A 521 21.18 -1.37 -26.48
C LYS A 521 21.11 -2.07 -27.83
N SER A 522 20.66 -1.38 -28.86
CA SER A 522 20.63 -1.83 -30.26
C SER A 522 20.68 -0.62 -31.17
N ASP A 523 20.87 -0.85 -32.49
CA ASP A 523 20.93 0.22 -33.49
C ASP A 523 19.64 1.05 -33.55
N SER A 524 18.50 0.48 -33.16
CA SER A 524 17.20 1.15 -33.12
C SER A 524 16.89 1.78 -31.76
N ALA A 525 17.49 1.30 -30.67
CA ALA A 525 17.22 1.77 -29.32
C ALA A 525 17.69 3.21 -29.10
N VAL A 526 17.06 3.89 -28.18
CA VAL A 526 17.42 5.27 -27.80
C VAL A 526 17.73 5.32 -26.31
N LEU A 527 18.88 5.90 -25.98
CA LEU A 527 19.19 6.22 -24.59
C LEU A 527 18.29 7.37 -24.12
N ILE A 528 17.46 7.11 -23.14
CA ILE A 528 16.68 8.12 -22.42
C ILE A 528 17.49 8.51 -21.18
N GLN A 529 17.83 9.80 -21.09
CA GLN A 529 18.52 10.35 -19.91
C GLN A 529 17.52 10.61 -18.80
N GLY A 530 17.80 10.07 -17.63
CA GLY A 530 16.96 10.19 -16.46
C GLY A 530 17.21 11.48 -15.67
N ASN A 531 16.30 11.72 -14.72
CA ASN A 531 16.37 12.83 -13.76
C ASN A 531 16.71 12.37 -12.33
N LEU A 532 16.79 11.06 -12.10
CA LEU A 532 17.14 10.49 -10.79
C LEU A 532 18.65 10.44 -10.58
N SER A 533 19.05 10.24 -9.34
CA SER A 533 20.46 10.07 -8.97
C SER A 533 20.98 8.69 -9.43
N TYR A 534 22.30 8.57 -9.57
CA TYR A 534 22.93 7.27 -9.87
C TYR A 534 22.84 6.25 -8.71
N ALA A 535 22.17 6.59 -7.61
CA ALA A 535 21.87 5.65 -6.51
C ALA A 535 20.56 4.90 -6.75
N ASP A 536 19.72 5.39 -7.66
CA ASP A 536 18.40 4.83 -7.95
C ASP A 536 18.47 3.85 -9.11
N ALA A 537 18.01 2.63 -8.88
CA ALA A 537 18.08 1.54 -9.86
C ALA A 537 16.93 1.56 -10.87
N THR A 538 15.80 2.13 -10.45
CA THR A 538 14.50 2.03 -11.13
C THR A 538 13.76 3.35 -11.03
N GLU A 539 12.61 3.44 -11.63
CA GLU A 539 11.66 4.53 -11.46
C GLU A 539 11.19 4.61 -10.00
N VAL A 540 10.78 5.79 -9.57
CA VAL A 540 10.28 6.07 -8.22
C VAL A 540 8.90 6.75 -8.28
N HIS A 541 8.17 6.68 -7.16
CA HIS A 541 6.82 7.24 -7.06
C HIS A 541 6.75 8.73 -7.41
N SER A 542 5.60 9.15 -7.95
CA SER A 542 5.27 10.56 -8.17
C SER A 542 4.35 11.12 -7.08
N VAL A 543 4.26 12.45 -7.02
CA VAL A 543 3.47 13.18 -6.01
C VAL A 543 2.00 13.36 -6.44
N ASP A 544 1.60 12.83 -7.60
CA ASP A 544 0.27 13.01 -8.15
C ASP A 544 -0.82 12.44 -7.24
N ASP A 545 -1.95 13.15 -7.16
CA ASP A 545 -3.13 12.69 -6.42
C ASP A 545 -3.69 11.38 -6.99
N MET A 546 -4.19 10.53 -6.10
CA MET A 546 -4.85 9.28 -6.48
C MET A 546 -6.34 9.45 -6.73
N VAL A 547 -6.87 8.65 -7.66
CA VAL A 547 -8.31 8.60 -7.91
C VAL A 547 -8.96 7.62 -6.94
N LEU A 548 -9.88 8.12 -6.12
CA LEU A 548 -10.72 7.33 -5.23
C LEU A 548 -12.08 7.08 -5.88
N ASN A 549 -12.45 5.81 -6.02
CA ASN A 549 -13.80 5.43 -6.46
C ASN A 549 -14.54 4.70 -5.34
N MET A 550 -15.81 4.97 -5.17
CA MET A 550 -16.65 4.25 -4.21
C MET A 550 -18.03 3.93 -4.80
N SER A 551 -18.61 2.81 -4.36
CA SER A 551 -19.98 2.41 -4.67
C SER A 551 -20.69 1.82 -3.46
N GLY A 552 -22.01 1.92 -3.45
CA GLY A 552 -22.85 1.38 -2.39
C GLY A 552 -23.11 2.36 -1.24
N PRO A 553 -23.71 1.88 -0.13
CA PRO A 553 -24.16 2.72 0.97
C PRO A 553 -22.98 3.44 1.67
N GLY A 554 -23.07 4.77 1.76
CA GLY A 554 -22.03 5.63 2.33
C GLY A 554 -21.03 6.18 1.31
N SER A 555 -21.14 5.83 0.02
CA SER A 555 -20.28 6.35 -1.04
C SER A 555 -20.49 7.85 -1.33
N ASP A 556 -21.62 8.41 -0.95
CA ASP A 556 -21.98 9.83 -1.08
C ASP A 556 -21.13 10.79 -0.20
N GLN A 557 -20.31 10.23 0.69
CA GLN A 557 -19.35 11.00 1.50
C GLN A 557 -18.21 11.60 0.68
N ILE A 558 -17.86 11.01 -0.47
CA ILE A 558 -16.77 11.53 -1.33
C ILE A 558 -17.14 12.90 -1.90
N LYS A 559 -16.21 13.85 -1.79
CA LYS A 559 -16.36 15.21 -2.34
C LYS A 559 -15.01 15.76 -2.81
N GLY A 560 -14.84 15.88 -4.12
CA GLY A 560 -13.66 16.55 -4.69
C GLY A 560 -12.32 15.97 -4.21
N TYR A 561 -11.44 16.85 -3.73
CA TYR A 561 -10.17 16.47 -3.11
C TYR A 561 -10.33 16.23 -1.60
N GLN A 562 -9.57 15.25 -1.09
CA GLN A 562 -9.46 14.93 0.33
C GLN A 562 -8.10 14.30 0.67
N GLU A 563 -7.73 14.35 1.95
CA GLU A 563 -6.58 13.61 2.45
C GLU A 563 -6.88 12.11 2.51
N ASN A 564 -5.86 11.27 2.37
CA ASN A 564 -6.01 9.80 2.46
C ASN A 564 -6.56 9.33 3.80
N THR A 565 -6.34 10.07 4.89
CA THR A 565 -6.91 9.80 6.22
C THR A 565 -8.44 9.84 6.25
N ALA A 566 -9.08 10.57 5.33
CA ALA A 566 -10.54 10.64 5.26
C ALA A 566 -11.19 9.30 4.89
N VAL A 567 -10.48 8.43 4.19
CA VAL A 567 -10.97 7.10 3.80
C VAL A 567 -11.29 6.25 5.02
N PHE A 568 -10.44 6.25 6.06
CA PHE A 568 -10.74 5.62 7.34
C PHE A 568 -12.07 6.10 7.92
N LYS A 569 -12.29 7.41 7.93
CA LYS A 569 -13.51 8.02 8.45
C LYS A 569 -14.76 7.58 7.67
N TYR A 570 -14.67 7.47 6.35
CA TYR A 570 -15.76 6.96 5.53
C TYR A 570 -16.11 5.51 5.87
N LEU A 571 -15.10 4.66 6.06
CA LEU A 571 -15.29 3.25 6.41
C LEU A 571 -15.87 3.09 7.83
N VAL A 572 -15.35 3.84 8.79
CA VAL A 572 -15.88 3.86 10.16
C VAL A 572 -17.33 4.32 10.19
N HIS A 573 -17.69 5.35 9.44
CA HIS A 573 -19.05 5.85 9.34
C HIS A 573 -19.97 4.85 8.64
N ALA A 574 -19.53 4.26 7.54
CA ALA A 574 -20.33 3.26 6.81
C ALA A 574 -20.66 2.04 7.68
N LEU A 575 -19.68 1.55 8.41
CA LEU A 575 -19.84 0.42 9.35
C LEU A 575 -20.54 0.80 10.66
N GLY A 576 -20.68 2.10 10.97
CA GLY A 576 -21.25 2.60 12.23
C GLY A 576 -20.49 2.09 13.45
N LEU A 577 -19.15 2.03 13.36
CA LEU A 577 -18.30 1.54 14.45
C LEU A 577 -18.41 2.50 15.65
N LYS A 578 -18.73 1.92 16.83
CA LYS A 578 -18.86 2.63 18.11
C LYS A 578 -17.88 2.04 19.11
N PRO A 579 -16.63 2.54 19.14
CA PRO A 579 -15.57 2.06 20.02
C PRO A 579 -15.89 2.19 21.51
#